data_0b8c1b79df0097c61e25af122d7bfcf5
#
_entry.id   0b8c1b79df0097c61e25af122d7bfcf5
#
_cell.length_a   1.000
_cell.length_b   1.000
_cell.length_c   1.000
_cell.angle_alpha   90.00
_cell.angle_beta   90.00
_cell.angle_gamma   90.00
#
_symmetry.space_group_name_H-M   'P 1'
#
loop_
_entity.id
_entity.type
_entity.pdbx_description
1 polymer ?
#
loop_
_entity_poly.entity_id
_entity_poly.type
_entity_poly.pdbx_seq_one_letter_code
_entity_poly.pdbx_strand_id
1 'polypeptide(L)'
;EGASLEALIKQLPGAEVGADGSIKVNGKTVKELLINGKDFFKGDTKIAMKNLPVNLVSKVKSYEKKSDLAEQTGIDDGEESFVLDISTKRELNQTLLSNIEVAGGRDDEKNNLYQTKLMLMRFTDNSRMGFFGSHNNVGDRGFGGPRGFMSNNDGRTTSTMAGLDF
;
A
#
# COMPACT_ATOMS: atom_id res chain seq x y z
N GLU A 1 -6.47 15.33 11.05
CA GLU A 1 -5.78 14.61 9.96
C GLU A 1 -4.91 13.53 10.61
N GLY A 2 -5.25 12.27 10.39
CA GLY A 2 -4.52 11.16 10.97
C GLY A 2 -3.17 10.99 10.28
N ALA A 3 -2.10 10.81 11.05
CA ALA A 3 -0.79 10.44 10.51
C ALA A 3 -0.91 9.15 9.69
N SER A 4 -0.12 9.03 8.62
CA SER A 4 -0.08 7.82 7.79
C SER A 4 0.80 6.74 8.43
N LEU A 5 0.62 5.49 8.00
CA LEU A 5 1.50 4.40 8.41
C LEU A 5 2.98 4.70 8.09
N GLU A 6 3.26 5.37 6.99
CA GLU A 6 4.61 5.79 6.62
C GLU A 6 5.26 6.65 7.71
N ALA A 7 4.51 7.60 8.29
CA ALA A 7 5.01 8.43 9.36
C ALA A 7 5.32 7.63 10.63
N LEU A 8 4.54 6.59 10.92
CA LEU A 8 4.81 5.68 12.04
C LEU A 8 6.06 4.84 11.78
N ILE A 9 6.19 4.25 10.59
CA ILE A 9 7.36 3.40 10.26
C ILE A 9 8.65 4.20 10.34
N LYS A 10 8.67 5.44 9.85
CA LYS A 10 9.85 6.32 9.96
C LYS A 10 10.28 6.63 11.41
N GLN A 11 9.40 6.46 12.38
CA GLN A 11 9.69 6.67 13.81
C GLN A 11 10.18 5.39 14.49
N LEU A 12 10.08 4.22 13.85
CA LEU A 12 10.55 2.98 14.44
C LEU A 12 12.08 2.93 14.45
N PRO A 13 12.70 2.50 15.54
CA PRO A 13 14.15 2.35 15.61
C PRO A 13 14.66 1.41 14.51
N GLY A 14 15.67 1.87 13.77
CA GLY A 14 16.28 1.09 12.68
C GLY A 14 15.46 0.95 11.42
N ALA A 15 14.33 1.66 11.30
CA ALA A 15 13.50 1.66 10.10
C ALA A 15 13.86 2.82 9.17
N GLU A 16 13.91 2.53 7.88
CA GLU A 16 14.15 3.48 6.80
C GLU A 16 13.07 3.30 5.74
N VAL A 17 12.58 4.40 5.19
CA VAL A 17 11.61 4.39 4.08
C VAL A 17 12.21 5.14 2.90
N GLY A 18 12.41 4.42 1.81
CA GLY A 18 12.91 4.98 0.55
C GLY A 18 11.85 5.82 -0.18
N ALA A 19 12.31 6.70 -1.06
CA ALA A 19 11.43 7.52 -1.90
C ALA A 19 10.60 6.68 -2.87
N ASP A 20 11.08 5.49 -3.21
CA ASP A 20 10.40 4.48 -4.01
C ASP A 20 9.33 3.69 -3.23
N GLY A 21 9.20 3.93 -1.92
CA GLY A 21 8.30 3.23 -1.01
C GLY A 21 8.86 1.91 -0.48
N SER A 22 10.13 1.61 -0.74
CA SER A 22 10.81 0.49 -0.09
C SER A 22 10.96 0.73 1.40
N ILE A 23 10.87 -0.33 2.19
CA ILE A 23 11.06 -0.29 3.63
C ILE A 23 12.27 -1.14 3.98
N LYS A 24 13.14 -0.63 4.83
CA LYS A 24 14.21 -1.38 5.47
C LYS A 24 14.07 -1.32 6.97
N VAL A 25 14.33 -2.41 7.66
CA VAL A 25 14.36 -2.47 9.12
C VAL A 25 15.65 -3.18 9.54
N ASN A 26 16.47 -2.50 10.33
CA ASN A 26 17.79 -2.98 10.75
C ASN A 26 18.67 -3.43 9.56
N GLY A 27 18.61 -2.69 8.44
CA GLY A 27 19.38 -2.97 7.22
C GLY A 27 18.78 -4.06 6.32
N LYS A 28 17.75 -4.79 6.76
CA LYS A 28 17.05 -5.80 5.95
C LYS A 28 15.89 -5.17 5.18
N THR A 29 15.81 -5.44 3.88
CA THR A 29 14.70 -4.95 3.05
C THR A 29 13.43 -5.76 3.32
N VAL A 30 12.34 -5.08 3.64
CA VAL A 30 11.01 -5.68 3.79
C VAL A 30 10.47 -6.05 2.40
N LYS A 31 10.23 -7.34 2.18
CA LYS A 31 9.66 -7.84 0.92
C LYS A 31 8.14 -7.79 0.93
N GLU A 32 7.52 -8.03 2.08
CA GLU A 32 6.07 -8.10 2.23
C GLU A 32 5.61 -7.26 3.44
N LEU A 33 4.49 -6.58 3.28
CA LEU A 33 3.81 -5.88 4.35
C LEU A 33 2.48 -6.59 4.62
N LEU A 34 2.39 -7.20 5.79
CA LEU A 34 1.21 -7.95 6.20
C LEU A 34 0.32 -7.09 7.10
N ILE A 35 -0.98 -7.34 7.04
CA ILE A 35 -1.95 -6.80 7.99
C ILE A 35 -2.64 -7.98 8.68
N ASN A 36 -2.44 -8.09 10.01
CA ASN A 36 -2.92 -9.22 10.80
C ASN A 36 -2.48 -10.59 10.22
N GLY A 37 -1.22 -10.67 9.79
CA GLY A 37 -0.62 -11.89 9.23
C GLY A 37 -1.02 -12.21 7.78
N LYS A 38 -1.76 -11.33 7.10
CA LYS A 38 -2.21 -11.56 5.71
C LYS A 38 -1.62 -10.49 4.79
N ASP A 39 -1.12 -10.90 3.62
CA ASP A 39 -0.71 -9.96 2.57
C ASP A 39 -1.97 -9.37 1.93
N PHE A 40 -2.19 -8.09 2.20
CA PHE A 40 -3.35 -7.36 1.71
C PHE A 40 -3.08 -6.64 0.39
N PHE A 41 -1.83 -6.29 0.14
CA PHE A 41 -1.46 -5.44 -0.99
C PHE A 41 -0.62 -6.15 -2.04
N LYS A 42 -0.51 -7.49 -1.96
CA LYS A 42 0.29 -8.32 -2.90
C LYS A 42 1.70 -7.77 -3.14
N GLY A 43 2.35 -7.35 -2.05
CA GLY A 43 3.70 -6.81 -2.07
C GLY A 43 3.79 -5.31 -2.37
N ASP A 44 2.69 -4.59 -2.63
CA ASP A 44 2.74 -3.14 -2.80
C ASP A 44 2.68 -2.41 -1.46
N THR A 45 3.84 -2.22 -0.87
CA THR A 45 4.00 -1.53 0.41
C THR A 45 3.59 -0.06 0.37
N LYS A 46 3.64 0.60 -0.80
CA LYS A 46 3.27 2.01 -0.96
C LYS A 46 1.81 2.28 -0.68
N ILE A 47 0.94 1.40 -1.19
CA ILE A 47 -0.51 1.53 -0.99
C ILE A 47 -0.82 1.48 0.50
N ALA A 48 -0.27 0.48 1.20
CA ALA A 48 -0.45 0.35 2.64
C ALA A 48 0.06 1.57 3.42
N MET A 49 1.28 2.01 3.13
CA MET A 49 1.91 3.10 3.86
C MET A 49 1.17 4.43 3.74
N LYS A 50 0.64 4.74 2.56
CA LYS A 50 -0.07 6.00 2.33
C LYS A 50 -1.49 5.99 2.87
N ASN A 51 -2.12 4.84 2.88
CA ASN A 51 -3.58 4.75 3.04
C ASN A 51 -4.02 4.13 4.37
N LEU A 52 -3.13 3.43 5.10
CA LEU A 52 -3.48 2.91 6.41
C LEU A 52 -3.27 3.97 7.49
N PRO A 53 -4.35 4.42 8.17
CA PRO A 53 -4.25 5.41 9.24
C PRO A 53 -3.56 4.82 10.48
N VAL A 54 -2.64 5.57 11.08
CA VAL A 54 -1.88 5.13 12.27
C VAL A 54 -2.79 4.80 13.46
N ASN A 55 -3.90 5.51 13.62
CA ASN A 55 -4.83 5.26 14.72
C ASN A 55 -5.43 3.85 14.74
N LEU A 56 -5.36 3.14 13.61
CA LEU A 56 -5.81 1.76 13.48
C LEU A 56 -4.72 0.74 13.86
N VAL A 57 -3.47 1.17 13.90
CA VAL A 57 -2.34 0.31 14.23
C VAL A 57 -2.28 0.08 15.74
N SER A 58 -2.24 -1.18 16.13
CA SER A 58 -2.03 -1.60 17.52
C SER A 58 -0.57 -1.96 17.78
N LYS A 59 0.04 -2.69 16.84
CA LYS A 59 1.41 -3.20 16.98
C LYS A 59 2.03 -3.39 15.60
N VAL A 60 3.34 -3.19 15.52
CA VAL A 60 4.16 -3.52 14.34
C VAL A 60 5.17 -4.58 14.75
N LYS A 61 5.29 -5.64 13.97
CA LYS A 61 6.25 -6.72 14.15
C LYS A 61 7.05 -6.89 12.88
N SER A 62 8.32 -7.24 12.99
CA SER A 62 9.15 -7.66 11.87
C SER A 62 9.71 -9.04 12.16
N TYR A 63 9.69 -9.93 11.19
CA TYR A 63 10.21 -11.28 11.30
C TYR A 63 10.55 -11.86 9.92
N GLU A 64 11.29 -12.96 9.93
CA GLU A 64 11.56 -13.76 8.73
C GLU A 64 10.45 -14.81 8.58
N LYS A 65 9.79 -14.82 7.43
CA LYS A 65 8.76 -15.76 7.03
C LYS A 65 9.35 -16.70 5.98
N LYS A 66 9.12 -17.99 6.12
CA LYS A 66 9.43 -18.96 5.06
C LYS A 66 8.56 -18.72 3.84
N SER A 67 8.99 -19.24 2.69
CA SER A 67 8.16 -19.16 1.48
C SER A 67 6.81 -19.84 1.69
N ASP A 68 5.78 -19.41 0.98
CA ASP A 68 4.45 -20.04 1.05
C ASP A 68 4.51 -21.53 0.63
N LEU A 69 5.46 -21.88 -0.25
CA LEU A 69 5.71 -23.26 -0.65
C LEU A 69 6.30 -24.09 0.50
N ALA A 70 7.28 -23.54 1.20
CA ALA A 70 7.89 -24.21 2.36
C ALA A 70 6.88 -24.36 3.52
N GLU A 71 6.01 -23.38 3.73
CA GLU A 71 4.93 -23.47 4.73
C GLU A 71 3.91 -24.57 4.38
N GLN A 72 3.55 -24.71 3.10
CA GLN A 72 2.55 -25.70 2.66
C GLN A 72 3.11 -27.11 2.58
N THR A 73 4.35 -27.27 2.12
CA THR A 73 4.96 -28.59 1.89
C THR A 73 5.76 -29.12 3.07
N GLY A 74 6.14 -28.22 4.00
CA GLY A 74 7.06 -28.54 5.08
C GLY A 74 8.51 -28.73 4.65
N ILE A 75 8.81 -28.51 3.37
CA ILE A 75 10.16 -28.62 2.80
C ILE A 75 10.78 -27.24 2.78
N ASP A 76 11.93 -27.09 3.43
CA ASP A 76 12.67 -25.82 3.42
C ASP A 76 13.34 -25.64 2.06
N ASP A 77 12.92 -24.62 1.32
CA ASP A 77 13.47 -24.25 0.02
C ASP A 77 14.62 -23.22 0.13
N GLY A 78 14.94 -22.80 1.37
CA GLY A 78 15.97 -21.81 1.63
C GLY A 78 15.55 -20.37 1.29
N GLU A 79 14.30 -20.16 0.87
CA GLU A 79 13.79 -18.83 0.58
C GLU A 79 13.07 -18.26 1.81
N GLU A 80 13.65 -17.22 2.37
CA GLU A 80 13.06 -16.45 3.48
C GLU A 80 12.74 -15.04 3.03
N SER A 81 11.57 -14.57 3.42
CA SER A 81 11.13 -13.19 3.22
C SER A 81 11.12 -12.45 4.53
N PHE A 82 11.82 -11.31 4.59
CA PHE A 82 11.71 -10.42 5.73
C PHE A 82 10.43 -9.61 5.61
N VAL A 83 9.52 -9.80 6.56
CA VAL A 83 8.17 -9.24 6.52
C VAL A 83 7.94 -8.25 7.65
N LEU A 84 7.09 -7.26 7.40
CA LEU A 84 6.57 -6.33 8.39
C LEU A 84 5.08 -6.60 8.57
N ASP A 85 4.70 -7.07 9.73
CA ASP A 85 3.30 -7.38 10.08
C ASP A 85 2.71 -6.31 10.98
N ILE A 86 1.64 -5.71 10.52
CA ILE A 86 0.89 -4.66 11.20
C ILE A 86 -0.35 -5.27 11.82
N SER A 87 -0.32 -5.40 13.13
CA SER A 87 -1.51 -5.79 13.87
C SER A 87 -2.41 -4.59 14.06
N THR A 88 -3.67 -4.74 13.70
CA THR A 88 -4.68 -3.69 13.85
C THR A 88 -5.45 -3.85 15.16
N LYS A 89 -6.06 -2.76 15.62
CA LYS A 89 -6.97 -2.79 16.77
C LYS A 89 -8.21 -3.62 16.42
N ARG A 90 -8.80 -4.29 17.40
CA ARG A 90 -10.01 -5.14 17.20
C ARG A 90 -11.21 -4.39 16.64
N GLU A 91 -11.23 -3.08 16.79
CA GLU A 91 -12.32 -2.20 16.30
C GLU A 91 -12.42 -2.14 14.76
N LEU A 92 -11.44 -2.71 14.03
CA LEU A 92 -11.47 -2.79 12.56
C LEU A 92 -12.38 -3.88 12.00
N ASN A 93 -12.84 -4.81 12.82
CA ASN A 93 -13.84 -5.79 12.40
C ASN A 93 -15.12 -5.06 11.99
N GLN A 94 -15.51 -5.21 10.71
CA GLN A 94 -16.64 -4.54 10.06
C GLN A 94 -16.42 -3.05 9.73
N THR A 95 -15.18 -2.56 9.76
CA THR A 95 -14.89 -1.17 9.42
C THR A 95 -14.76 -1.00 7.91
N LEU A 96 -15.36 0.07 7.40
CA LEU A 96 -15.14 0.57 6.05
C LEU A 96 -14.13 1.72 6.14
N LEU A 97 -12.97 1.54 5.50
CA LEU A 97 -12.02 2.61 5.29
C LEU A 97 -12.26 3.21 3.91
N SER A 98 -12.35 4.53 3.85
CA SER A 98 -12.44 5.25 2.59
C SER A 98 -11.43 6.39 2.57
N ASN A 99 -10.77 6.54 1.44
CA ASN A 99 -9.93 7.70 1.15
C ASN A 99 -10.31 8.25 -0.21
N ILE A 100 -10.68 9.52 -0.24
CA ILE A 100 -11.02 10.23 -1.47
C ILE A 100 -10.11 11.45 -1.56
N GLU A 101 -9.35 11.51 -2.63
CA GLU A 101 -8.46 12.61 -2.92
C GLU A 101 -8.88 13.26 -4.25
N VAL A 102 -9.17 14.55 -4.21
CA VAL A 102 -9.52 15.33 -5.40
C VAL A 102 -8.63 16.55 -5.44
N ALA A 103 -7.92 16.73 -6.52
CA ALA A 103 -7.10 17.91 -6.77
C ALA A 103 -7.39 18.49 -8.15
N GLY A 104 -7.34 19.81 -8.24
CA GLY A 104 -7.52 20.54 -9.48
C GLY A 104 -6.57 21.74 -9.53
N GLY A 105 -6.13 22.09 -10.73
CA GLY A 105 -5.21 23.20 -10.95
C GLY A 105 -5.19 23.65 -12.39
N ARG A 106 -4.25 24.54 -12.69
CA ARG A 106 -3.92 24.95 -14.06
C ARG A 106 -2.41 24.97 -14.21
N ASP A 107 -1.95 24.60 -15.40
CA ASP A 107 -0.55 24.74 -15.75
C ASP A 107 -0.26 26.17 -16.30
N ASP A 108 1.02 26.44 -16.58
CA ASP A 108 1.50 27.72 -17.11
C ASP A 108 0.90 28.04 -18.50
N GLU A 109 0.47 27.01 -19.23
CA GLU A 109 -0.22 27.11 -20.52
C GLU A 109 -1.74 27.25 -20.39
N LYS A 110 -2.26 27.49 -19.18
CA LYS A 110 -3.69 27.65 -18.83
C LYS A 110 -4.57 26.42 -19.08
N ASN A 111 -3.99 25.23 -19.18
CA ASN A 111 -4.79 24.01 -19.27
C ASN A 111 -5.24 23.55 -17.88
N ASN A 112 -6.42 22.99 -17.83
CA ASN A 112 -6.96 22.47 -16.59
C ASN A 112 -6.28 21.14 -16.23
N LEU A 113 -5.74 21.06 -15.04
CA LEU A 113 -5.20 19.85 -14.42
C LEU A 113 -6.20 19.31 -13.43
N TYR A 114 -6.35 17.99 -13.39
CA TYR A 114 -7.20 17.32 -12.40
C TYR A 114 -6.63 15.97 -11.99
N GLN A 115 -6.95 15.60 -10.77
CA GLN A 115 -6.62 14.30 -10.20
C GLN A 115 -7.73 13.88 -9.26
N THR A 116 -8.18 12.64 -9.40
CA THR A 116 -9.13 12.02 -8.47
C THR A 116 -8.61 10.65 -8.11
N LYS A 117 -8.55 10.34 -6.82
CA LYS A 117 -8.24 9.02 -6.29
C LYS A 117 -9.33 8.60 -5.32
N LEU A 118 -9.75 7.36 -5.42
CA LEU A 118 -10.72 6.73 -4.54
C LEU A 118 -10.15 5.40 -4.06
N MET A 119 -10.17 5.20 -2.76
CA MET A 119 -9.87 3.93 -2.13
C MET A 119 -10.97 3.60 -1.13
N LEU A 120 -11.51 2.39 -1.25
CA LEU A 120 -12.47 1.83 -0.32
C LEU A 120 -11.95 0.47 0.13
N MET A 121 -11.84 0.25 1.44
CA MET A 121 -11.44 -1.03 2.00
C MET A 121 -12.40 -1.45 3.09
N ARG A 122 -12.86 -2.68 3.03
CA ARG A 122 -13.70 -3.30 4.05
C ARG A 122 -12.98 -4.49 4.65
N PHE A 123 -12.90 -4.50 5.96
CA PHE A 123 -12.34 -5.58 6.75
C PHE A 123 -13.46 -6.28 7.51
N THR A 124 -13.47 -7.61 7.44
CA THR A 124 -14.32 -8.47 8.28
C THR A 124 -13.43 -9.57 8.88
N ASP A 125 -13.96 -10.36 9.82
CA ASP A 125 -13.21 -11.46 10.44
C ASP A 125 -12.70 -12.48 9.42
N ASN A 126 -13.48 -12.74 8.38
CA ASN A 126 -13.21 -13.82 7.42
C ASN A 126 -12.90 -13.31 6.00
N SER A 127 -13.18 -12.05 5.70
CA SER A 127 -12.99 -11.50 4.36
C SER A 127 -12.44 -10.08 4.38
N ARG A 128 -11.82 -9.74 3.30
CA ARG A 128 -11.35 -8.39 3.01
C ARG A 128 -11.73 -8.05 1.58
N MET A 129 -12.12 -6.83 1.38
CA MET A 129 -12.42 -6.31 0.05
C MET A 129 -11.80 -4.93 -0.09
N GLY A 130 -11.11 -4.70 -1.19
CA GLY A 130 -10.53 -3.42 -1.54
C GLY A 130 -10.97 -2.98 -2.93
N PHE A 131 -11.38 -1.74 -3.06
CA PHE A 131 -11.63 -1.09 -4.34
C PHE A 131 -10.73 0.13 -4.46
N PHE A 132 -10.03 0.24 -5.59
CA PHE A 132 -9.12 1.33 -5.90
C PHE A 132 -9.51 1.93 -7.24
N GLY A 133 -9.58 3.25 -7.31
CA GLY A 133 -9.81 3.96 -8.55
C GLY A 133 -9.00 5.25 -8.61
N SER A 134 -8.41 5.54 -9.75
CA SER A 134 -7.78 6.83 -10.01
C SER A 134 -8.06 7.31 -11.42
N HIS A 135 -8.23 8.62 -11.55
CA HIS A 135 -8.39 9.29 -12.83
C HIS A 135 -7.69 10.64 -12.77
N ASN A 136 -6.74 10.86 -13.68
CA ASN A 136 -5.96 12.09 -13.68
C ASN A 136 -5.36 12.41 -15.06
N ASN A 137 -4.96 13.67 -15.24
CA ASN A 137 -4.21 14.14 -16.40
C ASN A 137 -2.86 14.81 -16.01
N VAL A 138 -2.39 14.56 -14.79
CA VAL A 138 -1.13 15.11 -14.26
C VAL A 138 0.04 14.12 -14.36
N GLY A 139 -0.15 13.00 -15.05
CA GLY A 139 0.87 11.96 -15.18
C GLY A 139 1.11 11.13 -13.90
N ASP A 140 0.25 11.27 -12.88
CA ASP A 140 0.34 10.44 -11.69
C ASP A 140 -0.11 9.01 -12.01
N ARG A 141 0.69 8.03 -11.62
CA ARG A 141 0.44 6.61 -11.84
C ARG A 141 -0.60 6.00 -10.89
N GLY A 142 -1.26 6.82 -10.11
CA GLY A 142 -2.31 6.38 -9.17
C GLY A 142 -1.75 5.54 -8.02
N PHE A 143 -2.44 4.47 -7.70
CA PHE A 143 -2.08 3.55 -6.62
C PHE A 143 -1.09 2.48 -7.10
N GLY A 144 0.05 2.72 -7.59
CA GLY A 144 1.10 1.80 -8.04
C GLY A 144 0.81 0.30 -7.88
N GLY A 145 -0.07 -0.26 -8.68
CA GLY A 145 -0.36 -1.69 -8.66
C GLY A 145 0.69 -2.51 -9.41
N PRO A 146 0.81 -3.84 -9.16
CA PRO A 146 1.87 -4.69 -9.71
C PRO A 146 1.86 -4.85 -11.23
N ARG A 147 0.91 -4.26 -11.94
CA ARG A 147 0.83 -4.23 -13.41
C ARG A 147 0.33 -2.87 -13.89
N GLY A 148 1.08 -1.82 -13.55
CA GLY A 148 0.92 -0.54 -14.25
C GLY A 148 1.30 -0.74 -15.72
N PHE A 149 0.35 -0.57 -16.65
CA PHE A 149 0.67 -0.46 -18.06
C PHE A 149 1.62 0.70 -18.25
N MET A 150 2.86 0.40 -18.63
CA MET A 150 3.82 1.40 -19.03
C MET A 150 3.31 2.05 -20.32
N SER A 151 2.86 3.29 -20.24
CA SER A 151 2.82 4.18 -21.37
C SER A 151 3.95 5.20 -21.21
N ASN A 152 5.03 4.96 -21.91
CA ASN A 152 6.06 5.97 -22.14
C ASN A 152 5.53 6.88 -23.26
N ASN A 153 4.90 7.98 -22.90
CA ASN A 153 4.66 9.07 -23.83
C ASN A 153 5.03 10.39 -23.13
N ASP A 154 6.01 11.06 -23.70
CA ASP A 154 6.26 12.48 -23.49
C ASP A 154 5.08 13.28 -24.07
N GLY A 155 4.03 13.41 -23.29
CA GLY A 155 2.82 14.13 -23.67
C GLY A 155 1.79 14.07 -22.53
N ARG A 156 0.83 14.97 -22.51
CA ARG A 156 -0.27 14.96 -21.56
C ARG A 156 -1.05 13.66 -21.66
N THR A 157 -0.88 12.81 -20.69
CA THR A 157 -1.52 11.50 -20.66
C THR A 157 -2.64 11.52 -19.63
N THR A 158 -3.86 11.25 -20.05
CA THR A 158 -4.95 10.95 -19.14
C THR A 158 -4.82 9.50 -18.69
N SER A 159 -4.66 9.30 -17.41
CA SER A 159 -4.55 7.97 -16.80
C SER A 159 -5.82 7.61 -16.06
N THR A 160 -6.33 6.41 -16.31
CA THR A 160 -7.44 5.83 -15.55
C THR A 160 -7.03 4.45 -15.07
N MET A 161 -7.19 4.20 -13.79
CA MET A 161 -6.91 2.91 -13.18
C MET A 161 -8.03 2.52 -12.24
N ALA A 162 -8.39 1.25 -12.24
CA ALA A 162 -9.29 0.66 -11.26
C ALA A 162 -8.80 -0.75 -10.88
N GLY A 163 -9.01 -1.14 -9.64
CA GLY A 163 -8.63 -2.46 -9.13
C GLY A 163 -9.57 -2.93 -8.04
N LEU A 164 -9.70 -4.24 -7.95
CA LEU A 164 -10.41 -4.95 -6.89
C LEU A 164 -9.46 -5.96 -6.25
N ASP A 165 -9.49 -6.05 -4.93
CA ASP A 165 -8.82 -7.08 -4.15
C ASP A 165 -9.84 -7.73 -3.19
N PHE A 166 -9.78 -9.07 -3.05
CA PHE A 166 -10.69 -9.84 -2.20
C PHE A 166 -10.05 -11.14 -1.73
#